data_0ad30e43ae5a6c998a1b5f9791f2a735
#
_entry.id   0ad30e43ae5a6c998a1b5f9791f2a735
#
_cell.length_a   1.000
_cell.length_b   1.000
_cell.length_c   1.000
_cell.angle_alpha   90.00
_cell.angle_beta   90.00
_cell.angle_gamma   90.00
#
_symmetry.space_group_name_H-M   'P 1'
#
loop_
_entity.id
_entity.type
_entity.pdbx_description
1 polymer ?
#
loop_
_entity_poly.entity_id
_entity_poly.type
_entity_poly.pdbx_seq_one_letter_code
_entity_poly.pdbx_strand_id
1 'polypeptide(L)'
;HYRESDAWLGELRAQQLTKAIMPVCLKKGLQIMQGNKVVEIKSPEYTKGSEVDRLLLASRYDFILAMGDDTTDEDMFRALPVSAITVKVGIVSEKAKYNLSSQEEVLPFLEELSGEGVSYGTTSRSIKGQLKATVDFFKGLWTNKK
;
A
#
# COMPACT_ATOMS: atom_id res chain seq x y z
N HIS A 1 13.05 -5.56 13.72
CA HIS A 1 12.71 -6.72 12.90
C HIS A 1 13.32 -7.98 13.49
N TYR A 2 12.57 -9.09 13.47
CA TYR A 2 13.03 -10.39 13.96
C TYR A 2 12.71 -11.54 12.99
N ARG A 3 12.74 -11.23 11.68
CA ARG A 3 12.38 -12.17 10.60
C ARG A 3 13.34 -13.37 10.49
N GLU A 4 14.60 -13.16 10.83
CA GLU A 4 15.67 -14.18 10.75
C GLU A 4 15.89 -14.94 12.07
N SER A 5 15.13 -14.60 13.13
CA SER A 5 15.22 -15.31 14.40
C SER A 5 14.35 -16.56 14.40
N ASP A 6 14.64 -17.48 15.34
CA ASP A 6 13.72 -18.57 15.66
C ASP A 6 12.32 -18.01 15.91
N ALA A 7 11.30 -18.63 15.32
CA ALA A 7 9.95 -18.07 15.28
C ALA A 7 9.36 -17.92 16.69
N TRP A 8 9.54 -18.91 17.56
CA TRP A 8 9.01 -18.87 18.91
C TRP A 8 9.78 -17.89 19.80
N LEU A 9 11.12 -17.96 19.74
CA LEU A 9 11.96 -17.06 20.54
C LEU A 9 11.83 -15.60 20.12
N GLY A 10 11.74 -15.35 18.81
CA GLY A 10 11.55 -14.02 18.26
C GLY A 10 10.24 -13.39 18.73
N GLU A 11 9.13 -14.12 18.67
CA GLU A 11 7.83 -13.67 19.15
C GLU A 11 7.84 -13.40 20.65
N LEU A 12 8.41 -14.32 21.45
CA LEU A 12 8.53 -14.14 22.89
C LEU A 12 9.32 -12.86 23.24
N ARG A 13 10.45 -12.62 22.57
CA ARG A 13 11.28 -11.43 22.80
C ARG A 13 10.61 -10.15 22.34
N ALA A 14 9.87 -10.18 21.22
CA ALA A 14 9.08 -9.06 20.75
C ALA A 14 8.00 -8.66 21.76
N GLN A 15 7.30 -9.63 22.34
CA GLN A 15 6.30 -9.39 23.39
C GLN A 15 6.94 -8.84 24.67
N GLN A 16 8.08 -9.39 25.12
CA GLN A 16 8.81 -8.89 26.28
C GLN A 16 9.27 -7.44 26.07
N LEU A 17 9.84 -7.14 24.88
CA LEU A 17 10.25 -5.80 24.51
C LEU A 17 9.06 -4.84 24.53
N THR A 18 7.96 -5.20 23.87
CA THR A 18 6.75 -4.39 23.82
C THR A 18 6.25 -4.03 25.22
N LYS A 19 6.17 -5.00 26.14
CA LYS A 19 5.79 -4.76 27.52
C LYS A 19 6.75 -3.82 28.25
N ALA A 20 8.05 -3.99 28.04
CA ALA A 20 9.07 -3.18 28.69
C ALA A 20 9.07 -1.71 28.24
N ILE A 21 8.83 -1.45 26.95
CA ILE A 21 8.86 -0.09 26.40
C ILE A 21 7.51 0.64 26.48
N MET A 22 6.41 -0.08 26.66
CA MET A 22 5.05 0.48 26.70
C MET A 22 4.91 1.68 27.67
N PRO A 23 5.38 1.64 28.93
CA PRO A 23 5.26 2.79 29.83
C PRO A 23 5.99 4.04 29.33
N VAL A 24 7.14 3.85 28.69
CA VAL A 24 7.92 4.96 28.11
C VAL A 24 7.21 5.55 26.90
N CYS A 25 6.67 4.69 26.01
CA CYS A 25 5.92 5.13 24.85
C CYS A 25 4.67 5.93 25.26
N LEU A 26 3.90 5.43 26.20
CA LEU A 26 2.72 6.14 26.71
C LEU A 26 3.07 7.52 27.30
N LYS A 27 4.13 7.60 28.10
CA LYS A 27 4.60 8.87 28.66
C LYS A 27 5.04 9.88 27.59
N LYS A 28 5.54 9.39 26.47
CA LYS A 28 6.03 10.22 25.35
C LYS A 28 4.98 10.47 24.26
N GLY A 29 3.77 9.96 24.41
CA GLY A 29 2.73 10.03 23.37
C GLY A 29 3.07 9.23 22.11
N LEU A 30 3.89 8.17 22.26
CA LEU A 30 4.29 7.30 21.16
C LEU A 30 3.40 6.06 21.09
N GLN A 31 3.20 5.54 19.92
CA GLN A 31 2.45 4.33 19.62
C GLN A 31 3.39 3.18 19.32
N ILE A 32 3.07 1.99 19.85
CA ILE A 32 3.75 0.75 19.49
C ILE A 32 2.87 0.02 18.49
N MET A 33 3.45 -0.34 17.35
CA MET A 33 2.79 -1.14 16.33
C MET A 33 3.51 -2.48 16.18
N GLN A 34 2.71 -3.55 16.06
CA GLN A 34 3.18 -4.88 15.74
C GLN A 34 2.78 -5.21 14.31
N GLY A 35 3.77 -5.51 13.47
CA GLY A 35 3.60 -5.97 12.10
C GLY A 35 4.11 -7.40 11.93
N ASN A 36 4.27 -7.83 10.68
CA ASN A 36 4.80 -9.17 10.37
C ASN A 36 6.27 -9.27 10.78
N LYS A 37 6.51 -9.86 11.96
CA LYS A 37 7.83 -10.02 12.61
C LYS A 37 8.60 -8.69 12.77
N VAL A 38 7.89 -7.64 13.15
CA VAL A 38 8.44 -6.33 13.46
C VAL A 38 7.69 -5.68 14.62
N VAL A 39 8.42 -4.98 15.47
CA VAL A 39 7.88 -4.04 16.48
C VAL A 39 8.38 -2.66 16.12
N GLU A 40 7.46 -1.74 15.89
CA GLU A 40 7.74 -0.35 15.54
C GLU A 40 7.26 0.59 16.63
N ILE A 41 8.02 1.65 16.86
CA ILE A 41 7.61 2.77 17.71
C ILE A 41 7.51 4.00 16.80
N LYS A 42 6.35 4.65 16.80
CA LYS A 42 6.15 5.86 16.00
C LYS A 42 5.28 6.88 16.73
N SER A 43 5.34 8.13 16.28
CA SER A 43 4.32 9.12 16.65
C SER A 43 3.00 8.77 15.97
N PRO A 44 1.86 8.84 16.68
CA PRO A 44 0.55 8.64 16.07
C PRO A 44 0.20 9.71 15.03
N GLU A 45 0.87 10.86 15.05
CA GLU A 45 0.68 11.95 14.08
C GLU A 45 1.22 11.63 12.69
N TYR A 46 2.22 10.72 12.60
CA TYR A 46 2.83 10.34 11.34
C TYR A 46 2.22 9.05 10.81
N THR A 47 1.24 9.20 9.94
CA THR A 47 0.60 8.09 9.21
C THR A 47 0.80 8.25 7.71
N LYS A 48 0.54 7.20 6.92
CA LYS A 48 0.55 7.31 5.46
C LYS A 48 -0.47 8.33 4.96
N GLY A 49 -1.61 8.45 5.65
CA GLY A 49 -2.63 9.45 5.35
C GLY A 49 -2.15 10.88 5.63
N SER A 50 -1.55 11.14 6.80
CA SER A 50 -1.03 12.48 7.11
C SER A 50 0.08 12.94 6.17
N GLU A 51 0.91 11.99 5.66
CA GLU A 51 1.91 12.31 4.65
C GLU A 51 1.29 12.63 3.29
N VAL A 52 0.21 11.95 2.90
CA VAL A 52 -0.58 12.31 1.72
C VAL A 52 -1.11 13.72 1.84
N ASP A 53 -1.75 14.07 2.96
CA ASP A 53 -2.26 15.42 3.19
C ASP A 53 -1.16 16.47 3.06
N ARG A 54 0.02 16.20 3.65
CA ARG A 54 1.19 17.08 3.55
C ARG A 54 1.67 17.27 2.11
N LEU A 55 1.73 16.20 1.32
CA LEU A 55 2.15 16.25 -0.08
C LEU A 55 1.13 17.01 -0.95
N LEU A 56 -0.16 16.80 -0.73
CA LEU A 56 -1.22 17.47 -1.47
C LEU A 56 -1.32 18.96 -1.15
N LEU A 57 -0.95 19.36 0.07
CA LEU A 57 -0.85 20.77 0.44
C LEU A 57 0.39 21.44 -0.18
N ALA A 58 1.48 20.71 -0.36
CA ALA A 58 2.73 21.23 -0.87
C ALA A 58 2.74 21.40 -2.41
N SER A 59 1.98 20.59 -3.15
CA SER A 59 2.01 20.56 -4.61
C SER A 59 0.69 20.14 -5.22
N ARG A 60 0.46 20.54 -6.47
CA ARG A 60 -0.64 20.06 -7.29
C ARG A 60 -0.16 18.94 -8.20
N TYR A 61 -0.94 17.90 -8.32
CA TYR A 61 -0.64 16.75 -9.16
C TYR A 61 -1.77 16.52 -10.15
N ASP A 62 -1.42 16.36 -11.43
CA ASP A 62 -2.39 16.06 -12.49
C ASP A 62 -2.80 14.59 -12.49
N PHE A 63 -1.94 13.72 -11.95
CA PHE A 63 -2.15 12.29 -11.86
C PHE A 63 -1.64 11.76 -10.52
N ILE A 64 -2.46 10.96 -9.87
CA ILE A 64 -2.10 10.30 -8.60
C ILE A 64 -2.47 8.82 -8.70
N LEU A 65 -1.46 7.97 -8.57
CA LEU A 65 -1.60 6.52 -8.42
C LEU A 65 -1.03 6.11 -7.07
N ALA A 66 -1.82 5.42 -6.26
CA ALA A 66 -1.39 4.87 -4.98
C ALA A 66 -1.71 3.38 -4.92
N MET A 67 -0.72 2.59 -4.52
CA MET A 67 -0.84 1.15 -4.38
C MET A 67 -0.35 0.72 -2.99
N GLY A 68 -0.97 -0.31 -2.42
CA GLY A 68 -0.56 -0.82 -1.12
C GLY A 68 -1.21 -2.15 -0.76
N ASP A 69 -0.52 -2.93 0.07
CA ASP A 69 -0.91 -4.30 0.45
C ASP A 69 -1.28 -4.42 1.94
N ASP A 70 -0.86 -3.48 2.78
CA ASP A 70 -1.08 -3.57 4.23
C ASP A 70 -2.27 -2.72 4.74
N THR A 71 -2.55 -2.84 6.03
CA THR A 71 -3.64 -2.13 6.69
C THR A 71 -3.38 -0.63 6.79
N THR A 72 -2.12 -0.20 6.85
CA THR A 72 -1.77 1.22 6.94
C THR A 72 -1.98 1.96 5.63
N ASP A 73 -2.10 1.24 4.50
CA ASP A 73 -2.44 1.81 3.20
C ASP A 73 -3.90 2.26 3.10
N GLU A 74 -4.80 1.69 3.92
CA GLU A 74 -6.19 2.13 4.01
C GLU A 74 -6.29 3.61 4.43
N ASP A 75 -5.38 4.06 5.27
CA ASP A 75 -5.29 5.43 5.72
C ASP A 75 -4.84 6.37 4.58
N MET A 76 -3.85 5.92 3.81
CA MET A 76 -3.41 6.58 2.58
C MET A 76 -4.57 6.69 1.56
N PHE A 77 -5.28 5.60 1.29
CA PHE A 77 -6.39 5.59 0.32
C PHE A 77 -7.51 6.53 0.73
N ARG A 78 -7.78 6.65 2.03
CA ARG A 78 -8.81 7.55 2.57
C ARG A 78 -8.44 9.03 2.43
N ALA A 79 -7.16 9.37 2.58
CA ALA A 79 -6.66 10.74 2.51
C ALA A 79 -6.57 11.26 1.07
N LEU A 80 -6.51 10.39 0.08
CA LEU A 80 -6.37 10.75 -1.32
C LEU A 80 -7.67 11.34 -1.91
N PRO A 81 -7.56 12.31 -2.84
CA PRO A 81 -8.72 12.89 -3.51
C PRO A 81 -9.46 11.84 -4.36
N VAL A 82 -10.75 12.09 -4.60
CA VAL A 82 -11.59 11.18 -5.41
C VAL A 82 -11.05 10.98 -6.83
N SER A 83 -10.26 11.91 -7.36
CA SER A 83 -9.62 11.76 -8.68
C SER A 83 -8.44 10.78 -8.67
N ALA A 84 -7.87 10.45 -7.51
CA ALA A 84 -6.75 9.54 -7.41
C ALA A 84 -7.15 8.10 -7.78
N ILE A 85 -6.22 7.37 -8.34
CA ILE A 85 -6.31 5.95 -8.63
C ILE A 85 -5.70 5.21 -7.44
N THR A 86 -6.52 4.44 -6.73
CA THR A 86 -6.10 3.69 -5.56
C THR A 86 -6.26 2.20 -5.81
N VAL A 87 -5.21 1.43 -5.58
CA VAL A 87 -5.12 0.01 -5.89
C VAL A 87 -4.68 -0.76 -4.64
N LYS A 88 -5.54 -1.61 -4.12
CA LYS A 88 -5.19 -2.55 -3.06
C LYS A 88 -4.58 -3.80 -3.68
N VAL A 89 -3.52 -4.32 -3.08
CA VAL A 89 -2.89 -5.59 -3.46
C VAL A 89 -3.22 -6.65 -2.41
N GLY A 90 -3.67 -7.82 -2.85
CA GLY A 90 -4.08 -8.92 -1.99
C GLY A 90 -5.53 -8.82 -1.52
N ILE A 91 -5.75 -8.74 -0.21
CA ILE A 91 -7.09 -8.72 0.38
C ILE A 91 -7.85 -7.47 -0.06
N VAL A 92 -9.10 -7.64 -0.49
CA VAL A 92 -9.97 -6.55 -0.98
C VAL A 92 -10.13 -5.45 0.06
N SER A 93 -10.05 -4.21 -0.40
CA SER A 93 -10.25 -3.00 0.41
C SER A 93 -11.56 -2.32 0.04
N GLU A 94 -12.24 -1.78 1.05
CA GLU A 94 -13.39 -0.89 0.84
C GLU A 94 -12.98 0.56 0.53
N LYS A 95 -11.72 0.91 0.71
CA LYS A 95 -11.18 2.28 0.54
C LYS A 95 -10.44 2.46 -0.78
N ALA A 96 -9.87 1.39 -1.32
CA ALA A 96 -9.28 1.41 -2.65
C ALA A 96 -10.34 1.22 -3.73
N LYS A 97 -10.16 1.87 -4.87
CA LYS A 97 -11.08 1.76 -6.02
C LYS A 97 -10.90 0.46 -6.80
N TYR A 98 -9.70 -0.06 -6.79
CA TYR A 98 -9.30 -1.24 -7.56
C TYR A 98 -8.53 -2.22 -6.68
N ASN A 99 -8.50 -3.47 -7.11
CA ASN A 99 -7.79 -4.53 -6.41
C ASN A 99 -6.97 -5.37 -7.39
N LEU A 100 -5.72 -5.62 -7.05
CA LEU A 100 -4.91 -6.70 -7.62
C LEU A 100 -4.93 -7.87 -6.64
N SER A 101 -5.10 -9.09 -7.15
CA SER A 101 -5.29 -10.26 -6.28
C SER A 101 -4.00 -10.70 -5.60
N SER A 102 -2.84 -10.35 -6.18
CA SER A 102 -1.54 -10.72 -5.63
C SER A 102 -0.44 -9.73 -6.01
N GLN A 103 0.70 -9.85 -5.34
CA GLN A 103 1.87 -9.02 -5.58
C GLN A 103 2.48 -9.28 -6.97
N GLU A 104 2.34 -10.49 -7.50
CA GLU A 104 2.85 -10.86 -8.84
C GLU A 104 2.15 -10.09 -9.96
N GLU A 105 0.96 -9.55 -9.71
CA GLU A 105 0.20 -8.75 -10.68
C GLU A 105 0.70 -7.29 -10.75
N VAL A 106 1.48 -6.83 -9.78
CA VAL A 106 1.90 -5.42 -9.69
C VAL A 106 2.82 -5.02 -10.83
N LEU A 107 3.88 -5.78 -11.10
CA LEU A 107 4.83 -5.46 -12.16
C LEU A 107 4.18 -5.50 -13.55
N PRO A 108 3.42 -6.54 -13.94
CA PRO A 108 2.69 -6.55 -15.21
C PRO A 108 1.71 -5.36 -15.34
N PHE A 109 1.07 -4.96 -14.27
CA PHE A 109 0.18 -3.78 -14.27
C PHE A 109 0.98 -2.50 -14.56
N LEU A 110 2.12 -2.29 -13.90
CA LEU A 110 2.95 -1.11 -14.10
C LEU A 110 3.59 -1.07 -15.49
N GLU A 111 4.05 -2.20 -16.02
CA GLU A 111 4.59 -2.33 -17.37
C GLU A 111 3.54 -1.98 -18.43
N GLU A 112 2.31 -2.46 -18.27
CA GLU A 112 1.22 -2.14 -19.18
C GLU A 112 0.84 -0.66 -19.09
N LEU A 113 0.86 -0.08 -17.88
CA LEU A 113 0.58 1.34 -17.66
C LEU A 113 1.67 2.23 -18.30
N SER A 114 2.94 1.82 -18.26
CA SER A 114 4.06 2.55 -18.88
C SER A 114 4.04 2.51 -20.41
N GLY A 115 3.29 1.58 -21.01
CA GLY A 115 3.28 1.33 -22.44
C GLY A 115 4.46 0.47 -22.93
N GLU A 116 5.31 -0.01 -22.06
CA GLU A 116 6.40 -0.93 -22.33
C GLU A 116 5.90 -2.38 -22.21
N GLY A 117 5.03 -2.79 -23.14
CA GLY A 117 4.45 -4.14 -23.11
C GLY A 117 5.51 -5.21 -23.35
N VAL A 118 6.02 -5.83 -22.30
CA VAL A 118 6.81 -7.05 -22.36
C VAL A 118 5.86 -8.24 -22.51
N SER A 119 6.05 -9.01 -23.59
CA SER A 119 5.31 -10.24 -23.86
C SER A 119 5.75 -11.33 -22.88
N TYR A 120 5.09 -11.44 -21.73
CA TYR A 120 5.24 -12.62 -20.88
C TYR A 120 4.41 -13.78 -21.42
N GLY A 121 5.06 -14.91 -21.68
CA GLY A 121 4.45 -16.14 -22.10
C GLY A 121 3.41 -16.63 -21.09
N THR A 122 2.23 -16.91 -21.62
CA THR A 122 1.15 -17.73 -21.09
C THR A 122 1.04 -17.92 -19.58
N THR A 123 0.25 -17.08 -18.90
CA THR A 123 -0.43 -17.49 -17.67
C THR A 123 -1.80 -16.80 -17.54
N SER A 124 -2.83 -17.61 -17.43
CA SER A 124 -4.22 -17.32 -17.06
C SER A 124 -4.99 -16.26 -17.85
N ARG A 125 -5.88 -16.70 -18.74
CA ARG A 125 -6.85 -15.90 -19.52
C ARG A 125 -7.76 -15.00 -18.68
N SER A 126 -7.99 -15.29 -17.42
CA SER A 126 -8.89 -14.53 -16.53
C SER A 126 -8.27 -13.22 -16.05
N ILE A 127 -6.99 -13.22 -15.70
CA ILE A 127 -6.27 -12.06 -15.18
C ILE A 127 -6.04 -11.02 -16.29
N LYS A 128 -5.69 -11.47 -17.50
CA LYS A 128 -5.51 -10.59 -18.67
C LYS A 128 -6.76 -9.79 -19.04
N GLY A 129 -7.94 -10.35 -18.85
CA GLY A 129 -9.20 -9.64 -19.14
C GLY A 129 -9.48 -8.50 -18.16
N GLN A 130 -9.27 -8.70 -16.87
CA GLN A 130 -9.48 -7.69 -15.83
C GLN A 130 -8.39 -6.62 -15.86
N LEU A 131 -7.12 -7.01 -15.96
CA LEU A 131 -5.99 -6.08 -16.12
C LEU A 131 -6.16 -5.23 -17.37
N LYS A 132 -6.49 -5.82 -18.51
CA LYS A 132 -6.69 -5.09 -19.76
C LYS A 132 -7.84 -4.09 -19.64
N ALA A 133 -8.98 -4.49 -19.09
CA ALA A 133 -10.11 -3.57 -18.88
C ALA A 133 -9.74 -2.40 -17.95
N THR A 134 -8.95 -2.67 -16.90
CA THR A 134 -8.47 -1.66 -15.96
C THR A 134 -7.48 -0.70 -16.64
N VAL A 135 -6.53 -1.22 -17.41
CA VAL A 135 -5.54 -0.42 -18.12
C VAL A 135 -6.17 0.35 -19.29
N ASP A 136 -7.08 -0.25 -20.05
CA ASP A 136 -7.81 0.42 -21.13
C ASP A 136 -8.67 1.56 -20.57
N PHE A 137 -9.27 1.37 -19.39
CA PHE A 137 -9.96 2.42 -18.65
C PHE A 137 -9.01 3.58 -18.30
N PHE A 138 -7.80 3.31 -17.80
CA PHE A 138 -6.80 4.32 -17.47
C PHE A 138 -6.25 5.03 -18.70
N LYS A 139 -5.98 4.30 -19.79
CA LYS A 139 -5.58 4.89 -21.07
C LYS A 139 -6.68 5.80 -21.62
N GLY A 140 -7.95 5.41 -21.48
CA GLY A 140 -9.10 6.24 -21.87
C GLY A 140 -9.22 7.55 -21.11
N LEU A 141 -8.87 7.56 -19.82
CA LEU A 141 -8.84 8.77 -19.00
C LEU A 141 -7.73 9.75 -19.42
N TRP A 142 -6.64 9.25 -19.98
CA TRP A 142 -5.51 10.10 -20.39
C TRP A 142 -5.67 10.66 -21.80
N THR A 143 -6.29 9.92 -22.72
CA THR A 143 -6.52 10.38 -24.10
C THR A 143 -7.63 11.40 -24.26
N ASN A 144 -8.52 11.54 -23.28
CA ASN A 144 -9.63 12.49 -23.31
C ASN A 144 -9.29 13.88 -22.73
N LYS A 145 -8.02 14.16 -22.40
CA LYS A 145 -7.54 15.51 -22.02
C LYS A 145 -6.68 16.10 -23.15
N LYS A 146 -7.32 16.45 -24.28
CA LYS A 146 -6.79 17.42 -25.24
C LYS A 146 -7.81 18.55 -25.41
#